data_2a1afaf9ac8ab42a8c0f86897128c04d
#
_entry.id   2a1afaf9ac8ab42a8c0f86897128c04d
#
_cell.length_a   1.000
_cell.length_b   1.000
_cell.length_c   1.000
_cell.angle_alpha   90.00
_cell.angle_beta   90.00
_cell.angle_gamma   90.00
#
_symmetry.space_group_name_H-M   'P 1'
#
loop_
_entity.id
_entity.type
_entity.pdbx_description
1 polymer ?
#
loop_
_entity_poly.entity_id
_entity_poly.type
_entity_poly.pdbx_seq_one_letter_code
_entity_poly.pdbx_strand_id
1 'polypeptide(L)'
;MRVWLPSVMFVLGILIPAHHSTAHTLSPKAVSYFTAQKPIIQTDTTSSQATNTDPRNYSRTLSTFPEWYIVYSAQEYSDFTARGGRPSQFPYFAAIQQYWDALDAIKISLDGTEIDPESLSVLQVIGISFTIEYGIIGAYEKTIGLAFELLNFNKKTTEDYTTDSIAEQYSDSLLQTPWYDFPYHHAVGTLWKSWGWSSLSPRGLERRIIFTLGYHLKGAYASLLGKVAEANFGYVGYTTSIITQNIDTATLASIPAITSVEATTTGVTALAPRYRAFTDTVKQVVAAGGTIIDIQGNSEILLSFVTAQNNSCALPGKTIFALPVLTHTKEARIGQLISVTELDLTLKQLSDCDIAVEHIYDY
;
A
#
# COMPACT_ATOMS: atom_id res chain seq x y z
N MET A 1 16.00 -22.42 18.28
CA MET A 1 14.95 -22.23 19.32
C MET A 1 13.61 -22.21 18.60
N ARG A 2 12.80 -23.24 18.78
CA ARG A 2 11.48 -23.38 18.12
C ARG A 2 10.50 -22.46 18.85
N VAL A 3 10.02 -21.41 18.22
CA VAL A 3 8.95 -20.54 18.76
C VAL A 3 7.71 -20.75 17.91
N TRP A 4 6.81 -21.41 18.46
CA TRP A 4 5.36 -21.59 18.36
C TRP A 4 4.62 -20.59 17.44
N LEU A 5 4.29 -21.05 16.23
CA LEU A 5 3.28 -20.44 15.33
C LEU A 5 1.89 -21.18 15.31
N PRO A 6 1.57 -22.14 16.18
CA PRO A 6 0.26 -22.80 16.12
C PRO A 6 -0.89 -22.00 16.73
N SER A 7 -0.63 -20.99 17.55
CA SER A 7 -1.70 -20.33 18.33
C SER A 7 -2.56 -19.33 17.55
N VAL A 8 -2.07 -18.78 16.44
CA VAL A 8 -2.85 -17.85 15.62
C VAL A 8 -3.83 -18.56 14.70
N MET A 9 -3.51 -19.77 14.28
CA MET A 9 -4.45 -20.61 13.50
C MET A 9 -5.60 -21.20 14.34
N PHE A 10 -5.45 -21.30 15.67
CA PHE A 10 -6.46 -21.94 16.52
C PHE A 10 -7.65 -21.03 16.87
N VAL A 11 -7.50 -19.73 16.82
CA VAL A 11 -8.61 -18.76 17.05
C VAL A 11 -9.48 -18.62 15.79
N LEU A 12 -8.95 -18.87 14.60
CA LEU A 12 -9.67 -18.80 13.32
C LEU A 12 -10.39 -20.11 12.93
N GLY A 13 -10.09 -21.23 13.60
CA GLY A 13 -10.62 -22.55 13.26
C GLY A 13 -12.07 -22.82 13.71
N ILE A 14 -12.71 -21.91 14.44
CA ILE A 14 -14.02 -22.20 15.10
C ILE A 14 -15.25 -21.77 14.27
N LEU A 15 -15.11 -21.12 13.13
CA LEU A 15 -16.26 -20.57 12.37
C LEU A 15 -16.30 -20.87 10.88
N ILE A 16 -15.60 -21.86 10.36
CA ILE A 16 -15.71 -22.22 8.93
C ILE A 16 -16.31 -23.60 8.78
N PRO A 17 -17.56 -23.74 8.28
CA PRO A 17 -18.04 -25.05 7.82
C PRO A 17 -17.21 -25.49 6.61
N ALA A 18 -16.76 -26.74 6.66
CA ALA A 18 -15.92 -27.35 5.65
C ALA A 18 -16.64 -27.41 4.28
N HIS A 19 -16.36 -26.43 3.43
CA HIS A 19 -16.46 -26.64 1.99
C HIS A 19 -15.06 -26.87 1.44
N HIS A 20 -14.88 -27.98 0.73
CA HIS A 20 -13.64 -28.36 0.09
C HIS A 20 -13.18 -27.31 -0.91
N SER A 21 -12.40 -26.37 -0.42
CA SER A 21 -11.49 -25.55 -1.22
C SER A 21 -10.10 -26.13 -0.98
N THR A 22 -9.39 -26.43 -2.05
CA THR A 22 -7.99 -26.87 -2.00
C THR A 22 -7.17 -25.78 -1.30
N ALA A 23 -6.95 -25.98 0.00
CA ALA A 23 -6.08 -25.09 0.77
C ALA A 23 -4.66 -25.25 0.20
N HIS A 24 -4.17 -24.21 -0.46
CA HIS A 24 -2.75 -24.11 -0.75
C HIS A 24 -2.02 -24.05 0.60
N THR A 25 -1.33 -25.13 0.95
CA THR A 25 -0.46 -25.17 2.12
C THR A 25 0.69 -24.19 1.89
N LEU A 26 0.83 -23.22 2.78
CA LEU A 26 1.97 -22.31 2.80
C LEU A 26 3.27 -23.13 2.78
N SER A 27 4.15 -22.84 1.84
CA SER A 27 5.46 -23.46 1.77
C SER A 27 6.21 -23.18 3.09
N PRO A 28 6.90 -24.20 3.66
CA PRO A 28 7.75 -23.99 4.84
C PRO A 28 8.81 -22.90 4.65
N LYS A 29 9.17 -22.57 3.40
CA LYS A 29 10.08 -21.46 3.05
C LYS A 29 9.47 -20.09 3.27
N ALA A 30 8.16 -19.89 3.09
CA ALA A 30 7.50 -18.61 3.35
C ALA A 30 7.60 -18.22 4.83
N VAL A 31 7.56 -19.19 5.73
CA VAL A 31 7.73 -18.97 7.18
C VAL A 31 9.19 -18.69 7.55
N SER A 32 10.16 -19.28 6.82
CA SER A 32 11.59 -19.05 7.05
C SER A 32 12.08 -17.70 6.52
N TYR A 33 11.36 -17.08 5.58
CA TYR A 33 11.70 -15.77 5.03
C TYR A 33 11.73 -14.68 6.11
N PHE A 34 10.76 -14.68 7.01
CA PHE A 34 10.72 -13.74 8.13
C PHE A 34 11.77 -14.03 9.22
N THR A 35 12.46 -15.19 9.14
CA THR A 35 13.45 -15.61 10.16
C THR A 35 14.87 -15.76 9.64
N ALA A 36 15.12 -15.69 8.34
CA ALA A 36 16.40 -16.14 7.75
C ALA A 36 17.27 -15.05 7.10
N GLN A 37 16.81 -13.83 6.91
CA GLN A 37 17.68 -12.77 6.43
C GLN A 37 18.47 -12.14 7.59
N LYS A 38 19.73 -12.52 7.70
CA LYS A 38 20.70 -11.82 8.53
C LYS A 38 20.93 -10.43 7.94
N PRO A 39 20.84 -9.33 8.70
CA PRO A 39 21.20 -8.01 8.20
C PRO A 39 22.67 -8.01 7.82
N ILE A 40 22.97 -7.67 6.59
CA ILE A 40 24.31 -7.23 6.22
C ILE A 40 24.42 -5.81 6.77
N ILE A 41 24.85 -5.70 8.03
CA ILE A 41 25.30 -4.42 8.59
C ILE A 41 26.65 -4.14 7.94
N GLN A 42 26.66 -3.43 6.83
CA GLN A 42 27.83 -2.68 6.43
C GLN A 42 27.80 -1.34 7.17
N THR A 43 28.44 -1.31 8.32
CA THR A 43 28.93 -0.08 8.93
C THR A 43 30.19 0.33 8.19
N ASP A 44 30.07 0.90 7.02
CA ASP A 44 31.15 1.65 6.39
C ASP A 44 30.84 3.14 6.48
N THR A 45 31.38 3.75 7.54
CA THR A 45 31.68 5.17 7.64
C THR A 45 32.90 5.48 6.75
N THR A 46 32.75 5.36 5.46
CA THR A 46 33.62 5.98 4.46
C THR A 46 32.74 6.50 3.37
N SER A 47 32.89 7.79 3.06
CA SER A 47 32.28 8.48 1.94
C SER A 47 32.59 7.70 0.65
N SER A 48 31.77 6.73 0.34
CA SER A 48 31.81 5.95 -0.88
C SER A 48 30.71 6.52 -1.78
N GLN A 49 31.13 7.05 -2.88
CA GLN A 49 30.29 7.34 -4.03
C GLN A 49 29.30 6.19 -4.18
N ALA A 50 28.02 6.45 -3.93
CA ALA A 50 26.95 5.50 -4.16
C ALA A 50 26.72 5.37 -5.67
N THR A 51 27.67 4.77 -6.39
CA THR A 51 27.40 4.14 -7.65
C THR A 51 26.59 2.90 -7.32
N ASN A 52 25.28 2.99 -7.43
CA ASN A 52 24.40 1.86 -7.24
C ASN A 52 24.65 0.87 -8.38
N THR A 53 25.57 -0.08 -8.16
CA THR A 53 26.01 -1.07 -9.14
C THR A 53 25.15 -2.33 -9.15
N ASP A 54 24.05 -2.34 -8.40
CA ASP A 54 23.13 -3.47 -8.36
C ASP A 54 21.89 -3.16 -9.22
N PRO A 55 21.88 -3.50 -10.52
CA PRO A 55 20.71 -3.31 -11.35
C PRO A 55 19.60 -4.21 -10.81
N ARG A 56 18.61 -3.59 -10.21
CA ARG A 56 17.47 -4.33 -9.65
C ARG A 56 16.68 -4.96 -10.77
N ASN A 57 16.26 -6.20 -10.55
CA ASN A 57 15.47 -6.91 -11.53
C ASN A 57 14.16 -6.12 -11.79
N TYR A 58 13.84 -5.90 -13.06
CA TYR A 58 12.59 -5.33 -13.58
C TYR A 58 11.31 -5.83 -12.88
N SER A 59 11.29 -7.10 -12.44
CA SER A 59 10.17 -7.66 -11.70
C SER A 59 9.89 -6.96 -10.35
N ARG A 60 10.85 -6.24 -9.78
CA ARG A 60 10.70 -5.61 -8.46
C ARG A 60 9.77 -4.41 -8.48
N THR A 61 9.89 -3.51 -9.47
CA THR A 61 8.95 -2.39 -9.58
C THR A 61 7.50 -2.86 -9.80
N LEU A 62 7.30 -3.94 -10.54
CA LEU A 62 5.97 -4.52 -10.75
C LEU A 62 5.43 -5.22 -9.50
N SER A 63 6.29 -5.85 -8.71
CA SER A 63 5.89 -6.58 -7.52
C SER A 63 5.43 -5.67 -6.37
N THR A 64 5.73 -4.37 -6.41
CA THR A 64 5.28 -3.41 -5.39
C THR A 64 3.80 -3.07 -5.50
N PHE A 65 3.17 -3.21 -6.69
CA PHE A 65 1.76 -2.84 -6.86
C PHE A 65 0.79 -3.62 -5.96
N PRO A 66 0.89 -4.96 -5.79
CA PRO A 66 -0.03 -5.68 -4.91
C PRO A 66 0.02 -5.21 -3.44
N GLU A 67 1.17 -4.74 -2.97
CA GLU A 67 1.29 -4.12 -1.64
C GLU A 67 0.52 -2.79 -1.61
N TRP A 68 0.69 -1.96 -2.62
CA TRP A 68 -0.03 -0.70 -2.77
C TRP A 68 -1.52 -0.87 -3.02
N TYR A 69 -1.95 -2.00 -3.60
CA TYR A 69 -3.36 -2.30 -3.76
C TYR A 69 -4.10 -2.29 -2.41
N ILE A 70 -3.47 -2.77 -1.33
CA ILE A 70 -4.05 -2.75 0.01
C ILE A 70 -4.22 -1.31 0.51
N VAL A 71 -3.23 -0.45 0.23
CA VAL A 71 -3.30 0.99 0.55
C VAL A 71 -4.47 1.64 -0.18
N TYR A 72 -4.61 1.40 -1.48
CA TYR A 72 -5.72 1.94 -2.28
C TYR A 72 -7.07 1.40 -1.84
N SER A 73 -7.15 0.14 -1.47
CA SER A 73 -8.40 -0.45 -0.94
C SER A 73 -8.82 0.20 0.38
N ALA A 74 -7.87 0.55 1.24
CA ALA A 74 -8.15 1.30 2.47
C ALA A 74 -8.61 2.73 2.18
N GLN A 75 -8.00 3.40 1.19
CA GLN A 75 -8.44 4.73 0.73
C GLN A 75 -9.84 4.68 0.13
N GLU A 76 -10.10 3.71 -0.76
CA GLU A 76 -11.43 3.53 -1.35
C GLU A 76 -12.52 3.29 -0.29
N TYR A 77 -12.20 2.54 0.79
CA TYR A 77 -13.11 2.36 1.92
C TYR A 77 -13.36 3.68 2.65
N SER A 78 -12.29 4.42 2.97
CA SER A 78 -12.38 5.72 3.64
C SER A 78 -13.23 6.71 2.84
N ASP A 79 -12.90 6.89 1.56
CA ASP A 79 -13.64 7.77 0.65
C ASP A 79 -15.10 7.34 0.49
N PHE A 80 -15.37 6.05 0.42
CA PHE A 80 -16.72 5.51 0.32
C PHE A 80 -17.55 5.86 1.54
N THR A 81 -17.00 5.67 2.75
CA THR A 81 -17.71 5.97 3.99
C THR A 81 -17.85 7.48 4.23
N ALA A 82 -16.85 8.28 3.86
CA ALA A 82 -16.89 9.75 3.94
C ALA A 82 -18.02 10.34 3.07
N ARG A 83 -18.30 9.75 1.90
CA ARG A 83 -19.43 10.14 1.03
C ARG A 83 -20.79 9.60 1.51
N GLY A 84 -20.87 9.01 2.68
CA GLY A 84 -22.09 8.50 3.26
C GLY A 84 -22.38 7.03 2.95
N GLY A 85 -21.46 6.32 2.31
CA GLY A 85 -21.53 4.87 2.15
C GLY A 85 -21.57 4.16 3.49
N ARG A 86 -22.24 3.02 3.55
CA ARG A 86 -22.32 2.22 4.77
C ARG A 86 -21.36 1.05 4.69
N PRO A 87 -20.70 0.67 5.80
CA PRO A 87 -19.76 -0.45 5.82
C PRO A 87 -20.33 -1.74 5.20
N SER A 88 -21.61 -2.06 5.43
CA SER A 88 -22.27 -3.24 4.83
C SER A 88 -22.34 -3.21 3.30
N GLN A 89 -22.24 -2.04 2.68
CA GLN A 89 -22.34 -1.87 1.21
C GLN A 89 -20.98 -1.91 0.51
N PHE A 90 -19.88 -1.79 1.25
CA PHE A 90 -18.56 -1.82 0.65
C PHE A 90 -18.26 -3.18 -0.01
N PRO A 91 -17.60 -3.20 -1.17
CA PRO A 91 -17.41 -4.41 -1.98
C PRO A 91 -16.19 -5.25 -1.54
N TYR A 92 -16.10 -5.66 -0.26
CA TYR A 92 -14.96 -6.39 0.31
C TYR A 92 -14.52 -7.62 -0.51
N PHE A 93 -15.48 -8.43 -0.96
CA PHE A 93 -15.16 -9.66 -1.71
C PHE A 93 -14.66 -9.37 -3.12
N ALA A 94 -15.17 -8.30 -3.76
CA ALA A 94 -14.65 -7.84 -5.03
C ALA A 94 -13.23 -7.27 -4.89
N ALA A 95 -12.92 -6.59 -3.77
CA ALA A 95 -11.58 -6.13 -3.47
C ALA A 95 -10.59 -7.29 -3.29
N ILE A 96 -11.02 -8.37 -2.62
CA ILE A 96 -10.21 -9.59 -2.52
C ILE A 96 -9.91 -10.16 -3.92
N GLN A 97 -10.94 -10.33 -4.74
CA GLN A 97 -10.77 -10.84 -6.09
C GLN A 97 -9.81 -9.96 -6.91
N GLN A 98 -9.99 -8.65 -6.84
CA GLN A 98 -9.18 -7.70 -7.59
C GLN A 98 -7.71 -7.69 -7.17
N TYR A 99 -7.39 -7.98 -5.90
CA TYR A 99 -6.01 -8.18 -5.47
C TYR A 99 -5.33 -9.33 -6.24
N TRP A 100 -6.02 -10.46 -6.33
CA TRP A 100 -5.50 -11.65 -7.02
C TRP A 100 -5.44 -11.45 -8.53
N ASP A 101 -6.43 -10.78 -9.12
CA ASP A 101 -6.44 -10.40 -10.54
C ASP A 101 -5.24 -9.47 -10.87
N ALA A 102 -4.92 -8.54 -9.96
CA ALA A 102 -3.78 -7.65 -10.11
C ALA A 102 -2.44 -8.42 -10.07
N LEU A 103 -2.30 -9.36 -9.13
CA LEU A 103 -1.11 -10.20 -9.05
C LEU A 103 -0.94 -11.09 -10.28
N ASP A 104 -2.02 -11.61 -10.82
CA ASP A 104 -1.99 -12.42 -12.04
C ASP A 104 -1.70 -11.57 -13.29
N ALA A 105 -2.22 -10.35 -13.39
CA ALA A 105 -1.88 -9.42 -14.47
C ALA A 105 -0.37 -9.09 -14.47
N ILE A 106 0.23 -8.91 -13.30
CA ILE A 106 1.67 -8.69 -13.16
C ILE A 106 2.45 -9.91 -13.63
N LYS A 107 2.09 -11.12 -13.20
CA LYS A 107 2.74 -12.36 -13.65
C LYS A 107 2.69 -12.51 -15.17
N ILE A 108 1.53 -12.24 -15.78
CA ILE A 108 1.36 -12.28 -17.23
C ILE A 108 2.23 -11.24 -17.93
N SER A 109 2.38 -10.04 -17.35
CA SER A 109 3.15 -8.96 -17.95
C SER A 109 4.66 -9.22 -18.02
N LEU A 110 5.15 -10.13 -17.18
CA LEU A 110 6.57 -10.50 -17.11
C LEU A 110 7.02 -11.43 -18.26
N ASP A 111 6.09 -11.89 -19.10
CA ASP A 111 6.35 -12.62 -20.35
C ASP A 111 7.41 -13.74 -20.23
N GLY A 112 7.24 -14.59 -19.21
CA GLY A 112 8.15 -15.70 -18.93
C GLY A 112 9.34 -15.37 -18.02
N THR A 113 9.53 -14.10 -17.64
CA THR A 113 10.41 -13.74 -16.54
C THR A 113 9.67 -13.99 -15.24
N GLU A 114 10.15 -14.91 -14.41
CA GLU A 114 9.51 -15.20 -13.12
C GLU A 114 9.75 -14.04 -12.12
N ILE A 115 8.72 -13.73 -11.34
CA ILE A 115 8.93 -12.98 -10.09
C ILE A 115 9.86 -13.83 -9.23
N ASP A 116 10.87 -13.21 -8.64
CA ASP A 116 11.76 -13.98 -7.78
C ASP A 116 10.93 -14.69 -6.67
N PRO A 117 11.28 -15.94 -6.32
CA PRO A 117 10.47 -16.76 -5.41
C PRO A 117 10.25 -16.12 -4.04
N GLU A 118 11.17 -15.25 -3.61
CA GLU A 118 11.09 -14.57 -2.32
C GLU A 118 10.03 -13.47 -2.37
N SER A 119 10.10 -12.59 -3.37
CA SER A 119 9.07 -11.56 -3.61
C SER A 119 7.69 -12.18 -3.83
N LEU A 120 7.59 -13.25 -4.62
CA LEU A 120 6.31 -13.93 -4.82
C LEU A 120 5.73 -14.49 -3.51
N SER A 121 6.58 -15.06 -2.66
CA SER A 121 6.15 -15.58 -1.35
C SER A 121 5.62 -14.47 -0.45
N VAL A 122 6.27 -13.31 -0.44
CA VAL A 122 5.80 -12.12 0.32
C VAL A 122 4.44 -11.67 -0.19
N LEU A 123 4.28 -11.50 -1.51
CA LEU A 123 3.01 -11.10 -2.12
C LEU A 123 1.87 -12.09 -1.82
N GLN A 124 2.16 -13.40 -1.83
CA GLN A 124 1.17 -14.41 -1.45
C GLN A 124 0.75 -14.29 0.02
N VAL A 125 1.71 -14.10 0.93
CA VAL A 125 1.41 -13.91 2.37
C VAL A 125 0.56 -12.66 2.59
N ILE A 126 0.90 -11.55 1.94
CA ILE A 126 0.14 -10.31 1.98
C ILE A 126 -1.28 -10.54 1.45
N GLY A 127 -1.43 -11.17 0.29
CA GLY A 127 -2.74 -11.46 -0.31
C GLY A 127 -3.60 -12.39 0.53
N ILE A 128 -3.02 -13.41 1.16
CA ILE A 128 -3.74 -14.30 2.07
C ILE A 128 -4.19 -13.53 3.31
N SER A 129 -3.33 -12.70 3.89
CA SER A 129 -3.66 -11.87 5.05
C SER A 129 -4.79 -10.90 4.73
N PHE A 130 -4.73 -10.22 3.59
CA PHE A 130 -5.77 -9.34 3.09
C PHE A 130 -7.08 -10.08 2.83
N THR A 131 -7.02 -11.28 2.23
CA THR A 131 -8.18 -12.13 1.98
C THR A 131 -8.88 -12.53 3.28
N ILE A 132 -8.12 -12.93 4.29
CA ILE A 132 -8.67 -13.30 5.60
C ILE A 132 -9.29 -12.08 6.28
N GLU A 133 -8.58 -10.96 6.33
CA GLU A 133 -9.07 -9.73 6.95
C GLU A 133 -10.36 -9.23 6.29
N TYR A 134 -10.33 -9.01 4.97
CA TYR A 134 -11.48 -8.50 4.23
C TYR A 134 -12.62 -9.51 4.15
N GLY A 135 -12.31 -10.80 4.15
CA GLY A 135 -13.30 -11.88 4.21
C GLY A 135 -14.08 -11.86 5.53
N ILE A 136 -13.39 -11.74 6.66
CA ILE A 136 -14.02 -11.68 8.00
C ILE A 136 -14.81 -10.38 8.14
N ILE A 137 -14.22 -9.23 7.82
CA ILE A 137 -14.90 -7.93 7.90
C ILE A 137 -16.11 -7.90 6.97
N GLY A 138 -15.95 -8.35 5.73
CA GLY A 138 -17.03 -8.37 4.75
C GLY A 138 -18.18 -9.29 5.16
N ALA A 139 -17.88 -10.48 5.67
CA ALA A 139 -18.92 -11.39 6.19
C ALA A 139 -19.65 -10.77 7.40
N TYR A 140 -18.91 -10.18 8.33
CA TYR A 140 -19.49 -9.48 9.48
C TYR A 140 -20.38 -8.31 9.06
N GLU A 141 -19.87 -7.39 8.23
CA GLU A 141 -20.58 -6.18 7.84
C GLU A 141 -21.83 -6.49 7.00
N LYS A 142 -21.75 -7.49 6.11
CA LYS A 142 -22.90 -7.89 5.28
C LYS A 142 -23.98 -8.68 6.02
N THR A 143 -23.72 -9.10 7.25
CA THR A 143 -24.66 -9.86 8.08
C THR A 143 -25.01 -9.08 9.36
N ILE A 144 -24.15 -9.13 10.36
CA ILE A 144 -24.37 -8.52 11.68
C ILE A 144 -24.37 -6.99 11.55
N GLY A 145 -23.37 -6.41 10.88
CA GLY A 145 -23.29 -4.97 10.63
C GLY A 145 -24.53 -4.42 9.95
N LEU A 146 -25.00 -5.09 8.89
CA LEU A 146 -26.24 -4.74 8.17
C LEU A 146 -27.47 -4.81 9.11
N ALA A 147 -27.57 -5.83 9.97
CA ALA A 147 -28.70 -5.93 10.90
C ALA A 147 -28.74 -4.72 11.86
N PHE A 148 -27.59 -4.31 12.39
CA PHE A 148 -27.49 -3.12 13.25
C PHE A 148 -27.71 -1.80 12.50
N GLU A 149 -27.29 -1.70 11.22
CA GLU A 149 -27.62 -0.56 10.38
C GLU A 149 -29.14 -0.44 10.17
N LEU A 150 -29.83 -1.54 9.88
CA LEU A 150 -31.28 -1.58 9.71
C LEU A 150 -32.00 -1.23 11.03
N LEU A 151 -31.56 -1.75 12.16
CA LEU A 151 -32.11 -1.42 13.47
C LEU A 151 -31.97 0.08 13.80
N ASN A 152 -30.95 0.73 13.26
CA ASN A 152 -30.76 2.18 13.38
C ASN A 152 -31.34 2.98 12.20
N PHE A 153 -32.28 2.41 11.45
CA PHE A 153 -32.93 3.03 10.30
C PHE A 153 -31.96 3.54 9.24
N ASN A 154 -30.81 2.86 9.08
CA ASN A 154 -29.72 3.23 8.18
C ASN A 154 -29.10 4.63 8.42
N LYS A 155 -29.29 5.17 9.62
CA LYS A 155 -28.67 6.46 10.03
C LYS A 155 -27.30 6.20 10.65
N LYS A 156 -26.33 7.01 10.32
CA LYS A 156 -25.02 6.97 10.99
C LYS A 156 -25.13 7.47 12.40
N THR A 157 -24.46 6.78 13.32
CA THR A 157 -24.27 7.18 14.71
C THR A 157 -23.02 8.04 14.87
N THR A 158 -22.79 8.62 16.03
CA THR A 158 -21.53 9.30 16.35
C THR A 158 -20.33 8.35 16.21
N GLU A 159 -20.53 7.08 16.60
CA GLU A 159 -19.53 6.02 16.49
C GLU A 159 -19.19 5.71 15.02
N ASP A 160 -20.19 5.67 14.13
CA ASP A 160 -19.96 5.50 12.69
C ASP A 160 -19.10 6.66 12.15
N TYR A 161 -19.42 7.91 12.47
CA TYR A 161 -18.59 9.06 12.05
C TYR A 161 -17.18 9.02 12.64
N THR A 162 -17.05 8.57 13.89
CA THR A 162 -15.74 8.44 14.52
C THR A 162 -14.92 7.34 13.85
N THR A 163 -15.53 6.20 13.51
CA THR A 163 -14.84 5.11 12.80
C THR A 163 -14.49 5.49 11.37
N ASP A 164 -15.32 6.29 10.69
CA ASP A 164 -15.01 6.85 9.38
C ASP A 164 -13.77 7.76 9.45
N SER A 165 -13.72 8.67 10.42
CA SER A 165 -12.54 9.53 10.63
C SER A 165 -11.27 8.74 10.98
N ILE A 166 -11.40 7.65 11.73
CA ILE A 166 -10.25 6.77 12.01
C ILE A 166 -9.83 6.01 10.74
N ALA A 167 -10.77 5.59 9.89
CA ALA A 167 -10.45 4.96 8.61
C ALA A 167 -9.69 5.93 7.67
N GLU A 168 -10.08 7.21 7.67
CA GLU A 168 -9.35 8.27 6.96
C GLU A 168 -7.92 8.42 7.50
N GLN A 169 -7.75 8.57 8.81
CA GLN A 169 -6.42 8.65 9.43
C GLN A 169 -5.56 7.41 9.14
N TYR A 170 -6.16 6.23 9.13
CA TYR A 170 -5.48 4.98 8.80
C TYR A 170 -5.03 4.97 7.34
N SER A 171 -5.92 5.30 6.40
CA SER A 171 -5.58 5.33 4.98
C SER A 171 -4.50 6.36 4.64
N ASP A 172 -4.55 7.55 5.27
CA ASP A 172 -3.52 8.58 5.14
C ASP A 172 -2.17 8.14 5.71
N SER A 173 -2.19 7.43 6.84
CA SER A 173 -0.98 6.86 7.43
C SER A 173 -0.31 5.85 6.49
N LEU A 174 -1.08 5.00 5.81
CA LEU A 174 -0.56 4.01 4.87
C LEU A 174 0.14 4.62 3.66
N LEU A 175 -0.16 5.86 3.32
CA LEU A 175 0.55 6.61 2.27
C LEU A 175 1.96 7.06 2.68
N GLN A 176 2.27 7.05 3.96
CA GLN A 176 3.47 7.66 4.53
C GLN A 176 4.34 6.67 5.29
N THR A 177 3.72 5.68 5.91
CA THR A 177 4.40 4.73 6.80
C THR A 177 3.82 3.33 6.64
N PRO A 178 4.58 2.29 6.99
CA PRO A 178 4.06 0.93 7.05
C PRO A 178 2.85 0.82 7.99
N TRP A 179 1.92 -0.07 7.66
CA TRP A 179 0.67 -0.26 8.40
C TRP A 179 0.87 -0.62 9.88
N TYR A 180 1.99 -1.25 10.26
CA TYR A 180 2.29 -1.64 11.64
C TYR A 180 2.74 -0.45 12.52
N ASP A 181 3.04 0.72 11.93
CA ASP A 181 3.37 1.95 12.65
C ASP A 181 2.11 2.78 13.01
N PHE A 182 0.93 2.37 12.54
CA PHE A 182 -0.30 3.07 12.87
C PHE A 182 -0.62 2.96 14.37
N PRO A 183 -1.03 4.06 15.03
CA PRO A 183 -1.27 4.10 16.48
C PRO A 183 -2.64 3.51 16.86
N TYR A 184 -2.83 2.20 16.70
CA TYR A 184 -4.10 1.48 16.93
C TYR A 184 -4.73 1.74 18.30
N HIS A 185 -3.91 1.80 19.36
CA HIS A 185 -4.39 2.07 20.72
C HIS A 185 -4.97 3.48 20.86
N HIS A 186 -4.37 4.48 20.18
CA HIS A 186 -4.88 5.84 20.16
C HIS A 186 -6.24 5.92 19.44
N ALA A 187 -6.37 5.21 18.32
CA ALA A 187 -7.62 5.12 17.56
C ALA A 187 -8.77 4.55 18.42
N VAL A 188 -8.52 3.44 19.13
CA VAL A 188 -9.48 2.90 20.11
C VAL A 188 -9.80 3.92 21.21
N GLY A 189 -8.77 4.58 21.75
CA GLY A 189 -8.97 5.62 22.77
C GLY A 189 -9.87 6.77 22.29
N THR A 190 -9.73 7.19 21.04
CA THR A 190 -10.57 8.22 20.41
C THR A 190 -12.03 7.80 20.34
N LEU A 191 -12.30 6.55 19.97
CA LEU A 191 -13.65 6.00 19.91
C LEU A 191 -14.34 5.98 21.28
N TRP A 192 -13.59 5.76 22.36
CA TRP A 192 -14.14 5.70 23.72
C TRP A 192 -14.23 7.07 24.42
N LYS A 193 -13.47 8.08 24.01
CA LYS A 193 -13.54 9.44 24.56
C LYS A 193 -14.88 10.14 24.31
N SER A 194 -15.56 9.81 23.22
CA SER A 194 -16.85 10.40 22.84
C SER A 194 -18.04 9.77 23.53
N TRP A 195 -17.85 8.97 24.61
CA TRP A 195 -18.92 8.29 25.29
C TRP A 195 -19.74 9.25 26.17
N GLY A 196 -21.02 9.45 25.80
CA GLY A 196 -22.04 10.09 26.62
C GLY A 196 -23.28 9.20 26.70
N TRP A 197 -24.14 9.45 27.68
CA TRP A 197 -25.41 8.69 27.88
C TRP A 197 -26.33 8.74 26.66
N SER A 198 -26.19 9.72 25.80
CA SER A 198 -26.89 9.85 24.50
C SER A 198 -26.44 8.86 23.43
N SER A 199 -25.33 8.17 23.63
CA SER A 199 -24.68 7.29 22.66
C SER A 199 -25.02 5.80 22.84
N LEU A 200 -26.00 5.45 23.68
CA LEU A 200 -26.39 4.05 23.95
C LEU A 200 -27.35 3.48 22.88
N SER A 201 -27.13 3.77 21.61
CA SER A 201 -27.83 3.05 20.55
C SER A 201 -27.24 1.66 20.36
N PRO A 202 -28.05 0.64 20.00
CA PRO A 202 -27.53 -0.70 19.69
C PRO A 202 -26.41 -0.65 18.62
N ARG A 203 -26.55 0.20 17.59
CA ARG A 203 -25.55 0.40 16.54
C ARG A 203 -24.28 1.03 17.09
N GLY A 204 -24.37 2.08 17.91
CA GLY A 204 -23.20 2.71 18.51
C GLY A 204 -22.40 1.75 19.39
N LEU A 205 -23.09 0.95 20.21
CA LEU A 205 -22.45 -0.06 21.05
C LEU A 205 -21.75 -1.15 20.20
N GLU A 206 -22.43 -1.65 19.17
CA GLU A 206 -21.89 -2.63 18.24
C GLU A 206 -20.60 -2.09 17.59
N ARG A 207 -20.61 -0.85 17.06
CA ARG A 207 -19.43 -0.22 16.48
C ARG A 207 -18.25 -0.14 17.45
N ARG A 208 -18.50 0.28 18.68
CA ARG A 208 -17.45 0.35 19.72
C ARG A 208 -16.83 -1.01 19.97
N ILE A 209 -17.64 -2.04 20.14
CA ILE A 209 -17.15 -3.39 20.46
C ILE A 209 -16.34 -3.95 19.30
N ILE A 210 -16.91 -3.97 18.10
CA ILE A 210 -16.26 -4.63 16.96
C ILE A 210 -14.99 -3.90 16.52
N PHE A 211 -15.04 -2.56 16.54
CA PHE A 211 -13.88 -1.74 16.18
C PHE A 211 -12.75 -1.88 17.22
N THR A 212 -13.08 -1.87 18.50
CA THR A 212 -12.12 -2.12 19.57
C THR A 212 -11.46 -3.48 19.42
N LEU A 213 -12.24 -4.52 19.17
CA LEU A 213 -11.73 -5.88 18.97
C LEU A 213 -10.81 -5.96 17.75
N GLY A 214 -11.25 -5.43 16.61
CA GLY A 214 -10.47 -5.42 15.36
C GLY A 214 -9.16 -4.66 15.49
N TYR A 215 -9.18 -3.46 16.09
CA TYR A 215 -7.97 -2.63 16.24
C TYR A 215 -7.01 -3.17 17.30
N HIS A 216 -7.50 -3.79 18.37
CA HIS A 216 -6.60 -4.49 19.30
C HIS A 216 -5.93 -5.70 18.64
N LEU A 217 -6.66 -6.47 17.83
CA LEU A 217 -6.08 -7.59 17.09
C LEU A 217 -5.03 -7.11 16.09
N LYS A 218 -5.34 -6.07 15.30
CA LYS A 218 -4.37 -5.44 14.38
C LYS A 218 -3.16 -4.89 15.12
N GLY A 219 -3.35 -4.18 16.23
CA GLY A 219 -2.27 -3.62 17.02
C GLY A 219 -1.36 -4.69 17.64
N ALA A 220 -1.92 -5.80 18.10
CA ALA A 220 -1.13 -6.93 18.60
C ALA A 220 -0.29 -7.57 17.49
N TYR A 221 -0.88 -7.77 16.30
CA TYR A 221 -0.17 -8.30 15.13
C TYR A 221 0.90 -7.33 14.62
N ALA A 222 0.58 -6.03 14.56
CA ALA A 222 1.51 -4.96 14.22
C ALA A 222 2.72 -4.92 15.15
N SER A 223 2.50 -5.01 16.46
CA SER A 223 3.58 -5.03 17.44
C SER A 223 4.49 -6.26 17.30
N LEU A 224 3.92 -7.40 16.88
CA LEU A 224 4.72 -8.60 16.60
C LEU A 224 5.57 -8.40 15.35
N LEU A 225 4.98 -7.92 14.26
CA LEU A 225 5.69 -7.72 12.99
C LEU A 225 6.71 -6.58 13.07
N GLY A 226 6.41 -5.48 13.74
CA GLY A 226 7.37 -4.38 13.93
C GLY A 226 8.65 -4.86 14.60
N LYS A 227 8.54 -5.67 15.66
CA LYS A 227 9.71 -6.29 16.33
C LYS A 227 10.48 -7.27 15.43
N VAL A 228 9.77 -8.03 14.59
CA VAL A 228 10.40 -8.95 13.63
C VAL A 228 11.09 -8.17 12.51
N ALA A 229 10.47 -7.12 12.00
CA ALA A 229 11.06 -6.26 10.98
C ALA A 229 12.32 -5.56 11.50
N GLU A 230 12.25 -4.94 12.67
CA GLU A 230 13.39 -4.29 13.31
C GLU A 230 14.56 -5.27 13.56
N ALA A 231 14.25 -6.50 14.01
CA ALA A 231 15.27 -7.51 14.30
C ALA A 231 15.93 -8.10 13.05
N ASN A 232 15.22 -8.16 11.91
CA ASN A 232 15.72 -8.84 10.70
C ASN A 232 16.18 -7.88 9.60
N PHE A 233 15.56 -6.70 9.49
CA PHE A 233 15.84 -5.75 8.39
C PHE A 233 16.55 -4.48 8.86
N GLY A 234 16.71 -4.30 10.18
CA GLY A 234 17.17 -3.03 10.71
C GLY A 234 16.18 -1.89 10.39
N TYR A 235 16.64 -0.66 10.50
CA TYR A 235 15.86 0.50 10.11
C TYR A 235 15.80 0.56 8.57
N VAL A 236 14.67 0.26 7.98
CA VAL A 236 14.46 0.44 6.53
C VAL A 236 14.53 1.93 6.25
N GLY A 237 15.55 2.36 5.49
CA GLY A 237 15.71 3.77 5.13
C GLY A 237 14.46 4.30 4.41
N TYR A 238 13.93 5.43 4.88
CA TYR A 238 12.79 6.10 4.24
C TYR A 238 13.20 6.92 3.00
N THR A 239 14.35 6.59 2.40
CA THR A 239 14.88 7.28 1.22
C THR A 239 15.23 6.31 0.11
N THR A 240 15.15 6.80 -1.13
CA THR A 240 15.57 6.13 -2.34
C THR A 240 16.51 7.04 -3.14
N SER A 241 17.48 6.46 -3.85
CA SER A 241 18.42 7.20 -4.67
C SER A 241 17.80 7.54 -6.02
N ILE A 242 18.00 8.78 -6.46
CA ILE A 242 17.66 9.23 -7.83
C ILE A 242 18.89 9.86 -8.49
N ILE A 243 18.98 9.73 -9.82
CA ILE A 243 19.94 10.48 -10.64
C ILE A 243 19.14 11.37 -11.58
N THR A 244 19.50 12.66 -11.59
CA THR A 244 18.82 13.68 -12.38
C THR A 244 19.77 14.37 -13.35
N GLN A 245 19.24 14.87 -14.46
CA GLN A 245 19.91 15.75 -15.42
C GLN A 245 19.08 17.03 -15.61
N ASN A 246 19.65 18.00 -16.31
CA ASN A 246 19.01 19.29 -16.62
C ASN A 246 18.57 20.13 -15.39
N ILE A 247 19.14 19.85 -14.24
CA ILE A 247 18.91 20.57 -12.98
C ILE A 247 20.26 20.69 -12.24
N ASP A 248 20.55 21.85 -11.69
CA ASP A 248 21.77 22.06 -10.91
C ASP A 248 21.58 21.61 -9.45
N THR A 249 22.72 21.40 -8.76
CA THR A 249 22.74 20.92 -7.37
C THR A 249 22.01 21.84 -6.40
N ALA A 250 22.08 23.17 -6.63
CA ALA A 250 21.46 24.15 -5.74
C ALA A 250 19.93 24.12 -5.88
N THR A 251 19.43 24.07 -7.09
CA THR A 251 17.99 23.96 -7.38
C THR A 251 17.45 22.62 -6.85
N LEU A 252 18.14 21.50 -7.08
CA LEU A 252 17.72 20.22 -6.58
C LEU A 252 17.71 20.18 -5.03
N ALA A 253 18.73 20.73 -4.39
CA ALA A 253 18.82 20.83 -2.93
C ALA A 253 17.78 21.77 -2.31
N SER A 254 17.17 22.67 -3.10
CA SER A 254 16.10 23.54 -2.62
C SER A 254 14.75 22.84 -2.49
N ILE A 255 14.58 21.64 -3.07
CA ILE A 255 13.37 20.83 -2.93
C ILE A 255 13.35 20.22 -1.52
N PRO A 256 12.33 20.54 -0.67
CA PRO A 256 12.40 20.33 0.78
C PRO A 256 12.63 18.90 1.23
N ALA A 257 12.22 17.91 0.43
CA ALA A 257 12.30 16.51 0.78
C ALA A 257 13.57 15.81 0.25
N ILE A 258 14.39 16.53 -0.52
CA ILE A 258 15.64 15.99 -1.11
C ILE A 258 16.80 16.22 -0.15
N THR A 259 17.66 15.20 -0.05
CA THR A 259 18.86 15.22 0.78
C THR A 259 20.06 14.66 0.01
N SER A 260 21.27 14.84 0.54
CA SER A 260 22.52 14.24 0.00
C SER A 260 22.70 14.50 -1.50
N VAL A 261 22.66 15.78 -1.89
CA VAL A 261 22.79 16.17 -3.32
C VAL A 261 24.25 16.26 -3.69
N GLU A 262 24.68 15.48 -4.69
CA GLU A 262 26.05 15.42 -5.18
C GLU A 262 26.11 15.46 -6.72
N ALA A 263 27.02 16.25 -7.28
CA ALA A 263 27.29 16.25 -8.72
C ALA A 263 28.14 15.03 -9.09
N THR A 264 27.74 14.31 -10.14
CA THR A 264 28.47 13.17 -10.70
C THR A 264 28.76 13.37 -12.18
N THR A 265 29.49 12.45 -12.79
CA THR A 265 29.77 12.50 -14.25
C THR A 265 28.53 12.23 -15.11
N THR A 266 27.51 11.58 -14.54
CA THR A 266 26.26 11.23 -15.25
C THR A 266 25.13 12.23 -15.00
N GLY A 267 25.22 13.05 -13.95
CA GLY A 267 24.19 14.00 -13.56
C GLY A 267 24.33 14.41 -12.10
N VAL A 268 23.21 14.72 -11.46
CA VAL A 268 23.14 15.03 -10.03
C VAL A 268 22.44 13.89 -9.30
N THR A 269 23.15 13.26 -8.37
CA THR A 269 22.59 12.21 -7.51
C THR A 269 22.01 12.83 -6.24
N ALA A 270 20.88 12.33 -5.79
CA ALA A 270 20.25 12.78 -4.56
C ALA A 270 19.46 11.64 -3.89
N LEU A 271 19.17 11.81 -2.59
CA LEU A 271 18.24 10.96 -1.86
C LEU A 271 16.87 11.64 -1.81
N ALA A 272 15.86 10.98 -2.35
CA ALA A 272 14.46 11.36 -2.29
C ALA A 272 13.74 10.53 -1.21
N PRO A 273 12.65 11.04 -0.60
CA PRO A 273 11.84 10.25 0.33
C PRO A 273 11.13 9.10 -0.41
N ARG A 274 10.67 8.11 0.34
CA ARG A 274 9.86 7.01 -0.19
C ARG A 274 8.35 7.28 -0.03
N TYR A 275 7.54 6.33 -0.45
CA TYR A 275 6.08 6.36 -0.38
C TYR A 275 5.44 7.53 -1.17
N ARG A 276 4.35 8.10 -0.68
CA ARG A 276 3.67 9.21 -1.35
C ARG A 276 4.56 10.43 -1.57
N ALA A 277 5.43 10.71 -0.61
CA ALA A 277 6.36 11.81 -0.69
C ALA A 277 7.33 11.67 -1.88
N PHE A 278 7.66 10.45 -2.33
CA PHE A 278 8.43 10.22 -3.55
C PHE A 278 7.73 10.78 -4.78
N THR A 279 6.45 10.42 -4.97
CA THR A 279 5.65 10.92 -6.09
C THR A 279 5.61 12.46 -6.13
N ASP A 280 5.43 13.09 -4.97
CA ASP A 280 5.38 14.56 -4.89
C ASP A 280 6.75 15.20 -5.14
N THR A 281 7.82 14.56 -4.69
CA THR A 281 9.21 15.00 -4.95
C THR A 281 9.55 14.89 -6.43
N VAL A 282 9.21 13.79 -7.09
CA VAL A 282 9.42 13.60 -8.54
C VAL A 282 8.70 14.70 -9.33
N LYS A 283 7.45 15.01 -8.99
CA LYS A 283 6.70 16.10 -9.63
C LYS A 283 7.41 17.46 -9.45
N GLN A 284 7.99 17.73 -8.29
CA GLN A 284 8.73 18.96 -8.02
C GLN A 284 10.04 19.03 -8.83
N VAL A 285 10.77 17.92 -8.94
CA VAL A 285 11.99 17.83 -9.78
C VAL A 285 11.66 18.14 -11.23
N VAL A 286 10.61 17.51 -11.77
CA VAL A 286 10.16 17.74 -13.15
C VAL A 286 9.66 19.18 -13.34
N ALA A 287 8.91 19.73 -12.39
CA ALA A 287 8.45 21.14 -12.43
C ALA A 287 9.61 22.14 -12.39
N ALA A 288 10.72 21.79 -11.73
CA ALA A 288 11.96 22.58 -11.72
C ALA A 288 12.81 22.41 -13.01
N GLY A 289 12.34 21.65 -14.00
CA GLY A 289 13.02 21.41 -15.27
C GLY A 289 14.02 20.24 -15.25
N GLY A 290 14.09 19.48 -14.15
CA GLY A 290 14.93 18.29 -14.04
C GLY A 290 14.34 17.11 -14.79
N THR A 291 15.20 16.29 -15.37
CA THR A 291 14.87 14.98 -15.96
C THR A 291 15.45 13.90 -15.06
N ILE A 292 14.64 12.94 -14.63
CA ILE A 292 15.11 11.79 -13.86
C ILE A 292 15.57 10.72 -14.83
N ILE A 293 16.77 10.20 -14.65
CA ILE A 293 17.37 9.20 -15.53
C ILE A 293 17.57 7.84 -14.86
N ASP A 294 17.50 7.81 -13.53
CA ASP A 294 17.64 6.59 -12.74
C ASP A 294 16.87 6.74 -11.42
N ILE A 295 16.19 5.68 -11.02
CA ILE A 295 15.53 5.55 -9.72
C ILE A 295 16.03 4.25 -9.11
N GLN A 296 16.91 4.33 -8.12
CA GLN A 296 17.44 3.18 -7.39
C GLN A 296 18.04 2.09 -8.29
N GLY A 297 18.64 2.46 -9.44
CA GLY A 297 19.20 1.53 -10.42
C GLY A 297 18.19 0.98 -11.42
N ASN A 298 16.93 1.43 -11.41
CA ASN A 298 15.92 1.02 -12.39
C ASN A 298 15.93 1.95 -13.61
N SER A 299 15.86 1.37 -14.81
CA SER A 299 15.65 2.08 -16.07
C SER A 299 14.17 2.18 -16.46
N GLU A 300 13.32 1.34 -15.88
CA GLU A 300 11.88 1.33 -16.04
C GLU A 300 11.21 1.44 -14.68
N ILE A 301 10.07 2.14 -14.62
CA ILE A 301 9.34 2.35 -13.40
C ILE A 301 7.84 2.20 -13.64
N LEU A 302 7.15 1.59 -12.69
CA LEU A 302 5.70 1.54 -12.67
C LEU A 302 5.15 2.86 -12.14
N LEU A 303 4.10 3.38 -12.74
CA LEU A 303 3.27 4.44 -12.19
C LEU A 303 1.80 4.05 -12.25
N SER A 304 1.00 4.56 -11.33
CA SER A 304 -0.45 4.39 -11.34
C SER A 304 -1.19 5.73 -11.36
N PHE A 305 -2.35 5.72 -11.99
CA PHE A 305 -3.28 6.85 -12.05
C PHE A 305 -4.71 6.35 -12.18
N VAL A 306 -5.65 7.17 -11.75
CA VAL A 306 -7.09 6.89 -11.91
C VAL A 306 -7.64 7.78 -13.01
N THR A 307 -8.41 7.18 -13.91
CA THR A 307 -9.03 7.89 -15.04
C THR A 307 -10.40 7.32 -15.36
N ALA A 308 -11.22 8.08 -16.08
CA ALA A 308 -12.46 7.57 -16.63
C ALA A 308 -12.20 6.38 -17.57
N GLN A 309 -13.05 5.35 -17.51
CA GLN A 309 -12.88 4.14 -18.34
C GLN A 309 -12.82 4.41 -19.86
N ASN A 310 -13.39 5.53 -20.30
CA ASN A 310 -13.44 5.93 -21.72
C ASN A 310 -12.35 6.96 -22.09
N ASN A 311 -11.38 7.18 -21.23
CA ASN A 311 -10.32 8.15 -21.52
C ASN A 311 -9.43 7.63 -22.67
N SER A 312 -9.19 8.50 -23.64
CA SER A 312 -8.37 8.21 -24.85
C SER A 312 -6.97 8.82 -24.78
N CYS A 313 -6.51 9.22 -23.59
CA CYS A 313 -5.16 9.74 -23.42
C CYS A 313 -4.14 8.66 -23.76
N ALA A 314 -3.35 8.89 -24.81
CA ALA A 314 -2.26 8.00 -25.19
C ALA A 314 -1.02 8.35 -24.37
N LEU A 315 -0.53 7.40 -23.59
CA LEU A 315 0.67 7.52 -22.78
C LEU A 315 1.79 6.62 -23.31
N PRO A 316 3.06 6.99 -23.14
CA PRO A 316 4.17 6.12 -23.47
C PRO A 316 4.23 4.90 -22.55
N GLY A 317 4.95 3.87 -22.97
CA GLY A 317 5.16 2.65 -22.18
C GLY A 317 4.09 1.59 -22.36
N LYS A 318 4.09 0.61 -21.45
CA LYS A 318 3.23 -0.59 -21.48
C LYS A 318 2.20 -0.54 -20.37
N THR A 319 0.92 -0.65 -20.70
CA THR A 319 -0.12 -0.86 -19.71
C THR A 319 0.00 -2.26 -19.13
N ILE A 320 0.18 -2.36 -17.82
CA ILE A 320 0.32 -3.61 -17.08
C ILE A 320 -1.05 -4.12 -16.62
N PHE A 321 -1.88 -3.21 -16.10
CA PHE A 321 -3.22 -3.53 -15.64
C PHE A 321 -4.16 -2.34 -15.82
N ALA A 322 -5.45 -2.65 -15.90
CA ALA A 322 -6.55 -1.70 -15.85
C ALA A 322 -7.62 -2.28 -14.92
N LEU A 323 -7.72 -1.76 -13.70
CA LEU A 323 -8.60 -2.27 -12.65
C LEU A 323 -9.73 -1.27 -12.40
N PRO A 324 -11.02 -1.68 -12.42
CA PRO A 324 -12.10 -0.78 -12.07
C PRO A 324 -11.97 -0.30 -10.63
N VAL A 325 -12.22 0.98 -10.38
CA VAL A 325 -12.35 1.51 -9.02
C VAL A 325 -13.69 1.04 -8.46
N LEU A 326 -13.66 0.15 -7.46
CA LEU A 326 -14.84 -0.60 -7.02
C LEU A 326 -15.95 0.29 -6.46
N THR A 327 -15.59 1.44 -5.90
CA THR A 327 -16.51 2.43 -5.33
C THR A 327 -16.90 3.55 -6.31
N HIS A 328 -16.25 3.59 -7.49
CA HIS A 328 -16.47 4.53 -8.58
C HIS A 328 -16.46 3.81 -9.93
N THR A 329 -17.54 3.10 -10.24
CA THR A 329 -17.62 2.16 -11.38
C THR A 329 -17.42 2.79 -12.77
N LYS A 330 -17.29 4.12 -12.88
CA LYS A 330 -16.96 4.82 -14.13
C LYS A 330 -15.46 5.08 -14.28
N GLU A 331 -14.68 4.75 -13.28
CA GLU A 331 -13.24 5.00 -13.22
C GLU A 331 -12.48 3.68 -13.20
N ALA A 332 -11.26 3.73 -13.72
CA ALA A 332 -10.30 2.63 -13.66
C ALA A 332 -8.95 3.14 -13.16
N ARG A 333 -8.30 2.33 -12.34
CA ARG A 333 -6.89 2.49 -11.95
C ARG A 333 -6.05 1.80 -13.00
N ILE A 334 -5.17 2.55 -13.63
CA ILE A 334 -4.27 2.08 -14.66
C ILE A 334 -2.86 1.99 -14.07
N GLY A 335 -2.21 0.87 -14.27
CA GLY A 335 -0.77 0.71 -14.05
C GLY A 335 -0.02 0.75 -15.35
N GLN A 336 0.90 1.72 -15.48
CA GLN A 336 1.70 1.97 -16.67
C GLN A 336 3.16 1.78 -16.34
N LEU A 337 3.85 0.90 -17.08
CA LEU A 337 5.30 0.76 -17.01
C LEU A 337 5.92 1.64 -18.08
N ILE A 338 6.83 2.52 -17.67
CA ILE A 338 7.50 3.49 -18.55
C ILE A 338 9.00 3.48 -18.33
N SER A 339 9.75 3.96 -19.31
CA SER A 339 11.16 4.31 -19.09
C SER A 339 11.27 5.46 -18.09
N VAL A 340 12.22 5.37 -17.15
CA VAL A 340 12.47 6.45 -16.18
C VAL A 340 12.80 7.76 -16.89
N THR A 341 13.49 7.70 -18.05
CA THR A 341 13.83 8.88 -18.87
C THR A 341 12.62 9.51 -19.59
N GLU A 342 11.46 8.83 -19.63
CA GLU A 342 10.21 9.36 -20.20
C GLU A 342 9.25 9.85 -19.13
N LEU A 343 9.66 9.86 -17.86
CA LEU A 343 8.80 10.19 -16.74
C LEU A 343 8.33 11.66 -16.79
N ASP A 344 9.19 12.60 -17.14
CA ASP A 344 8.84 14.00 -17.32
C ASP A 344 7.82 14.22 -18.43
N LEU A 345 8.01 13.57 -19.59
CA LEU A 345 7.05 13.59 -20.69
C LEU A 345 5.71 12.99 -20.29
N THR A 346 5.74 11.84 -19.60
CA THR A 346 4.54 11.13 -19.15
C THR A 346 3.74 11.99 -18.15
N LEU A 347 4.42 12.61 -17.19
CA LEU A 347 3.77 13.49 -16.21
C LEU A 347 3.10 14.69 -16.87
N LYS A 348 3.77 15.27 -17.89
CA LYS A 348 3.20 16.36 -18.67
C LYS A 348 1.96 15.91 -19.45
N GLN A 349 2.02 14.78 -20.14
CA GLN A 349 0.88 14.24 -20.89
C GLN A 349 -0.31 13.92 -19.99
N LEU A 350 -0.08 13.34 -18.80
CA LEU A 350 -1.13 13.12 -17.81
C LEU A 350 -1.79 14.44 -17.38
N SER A 351 -0.97 15.46 -17.13
CA SER A 351 -1.47 16.80 -16.80
C SER A 351 -2.28 17.43 -17.94
N ASP A 352 -1.82 17.31 -19.19
CA ASP A 352 -2.51 17.80 -20.39
C ASP A 352 -3.87 17.08 -20.62
N CYS A 353 -3.99 15.83 -20.14
CA CYS A 353 -5.21 15.05 -20.16
C CYS A 353 -6.10 15.24 -18.91
N ASP A 354 -5.74 16.13 -17.99
CA ASP A 354 -6.42 16.34 -16.70
C ASP A 354 -6.48 15.05 -15.85
N ILE A 355 -5.41 14.25 -15.88
CA ILE A 355 -5.27 13.03 -15.10
C ILE A 355 -4.25 13.23 -14.00
N ALA A 356 -4.68 13.03 -12.76
CA ALA A 356 -3.77 13.06 -11.61
C ALA A 356 -3.03 11.73 -11.45
N VAL A 357 -1.69 11.79 -11.34
CA VAL A 357 -0.89 10.64 -10.94
C VAL A 357 -1.23 10.24 -9.52
N GLU A 358 -1.57 8.98 -9.31
CA GLU A 358 -1.86 8.41 -8.01
C GLU A 358 -0.54 8.07 -7.29
N HIS A 359 0.36 7.34 -7.95
CA HIS A 359 1.64 6.97 -7.38
C HIS A 359 2.71 6.71 -8.46
N ILE A 360 3.94 7.08 -8.15
CA ILE A 360 5.16 6.69 -8.88
C ILE A 360 5.92 5.78 -7.93
N TYR A 361 6.17 4.55 -8.35
CA TYR A 361 6.81 3.55 -7.50
C TYR A 361 8.30 3.84 -7.37
N ASP A 362 8.83 3.69 -6.18
CA ASP A 362 10.20 4.07 -5.81
C ASP A 362 11.21 2.91 -5.92
N TYR A 363 10.81 1.83 -6.64
CA TYR A 363 11.65 0.68 -6.94
C TYR A 363 11.61 0.34 -8.41
#